data_c83a563a3e048b096842849860d291df
#
_entry.id   c83a563a3e048b096842849860d291df
#
_cell.length_a   1.000
_cell.length_b   1.000
_cell.length_c   1.000
_cell.angle_alpha   90.00
_cell.angle_beta   90.00
_cell.angle_gamma   90.00
#
_symmetry.space_group_name_H-M   'P 1'
#
loop_
_entity.id
_entity.type
_entity.pdbx_description
1 polymer ?
#
loop_
_entity_poly.entity_id
_entity_poly.type
_entity_poly.pdbx_seq_one_letter_code
_entity_poly.pdbx_strand_id
1 'polypeptide(L)'
;LETKFPEVTPEQMEQYSRMDALYRDWNSKINVVSRKDIDELYRHHVLHSLGIAAYIRVHMPDIYERMRGEGPYSIAQPLKVLDLGTGGGFPGIPLAVMFPHAEFTLCDSIGKKITVASEVAKGLGLKNVTTVNARAESLPETFDYVVSRAVTALENFMPWVKGKYHEGILYLKGGDLTEEIAKAGLRKGS
;
A
#
# COMPACT_ATOMS: atom_id res chain seq x y z
N LEU A 1 9.26 14.44 -4.88
CA LEU A 1 7.99 14.17 -4.19
C LEU A 1 7.19 15.45 -4.05
N GLU A 2 7.74 16.51 -3.48
CA GLU A 2 7.10 17.82 -3.27
C GLU A 2 6.42 18.38 -4.51
N THR A 3 7.05 18.25 -5.69
CA THR A 3 6.47 18.72 -6.95
C THR A 3 5.17 17.99 -7.33
N LYS A 4 5.04 16.73 -6.94
CA LYS A 4 3.87 15.90 -7.26
C LYS A 4 2.80 15.93 -6.17
N PHE A 5 3.20 16.11 -4.94
CA PHE A 5 2.36 16.16 -3.74
C PHE A 5 2.78 17.35 -2.88
N PRO A 6 2.38 18.58 -3.26
CA PRO A 6 2.78 19.79 -2.53
C PRO A 6 2.19 19.88 -1.11
N GLU A 7 1.16 19.09 -0.84
CA GLU A 7 0.50 19.00 0.46
C GLU A 7 1.21 18.09 1.48
N VAL A 8 2.31 17.44 1.08
CA VAL A 8 3.10 16.59 1.99
C VAL A 8 3.75 17.45 3.08
N THR A 9 3.56 17.07 4.33
CA THR A 9 4.11 17.78 5.48
C THR A 9 5.60 17.56 5.64
N PRO A 10 6.32 18.45 6.37
CA PRO A 10 7.74 18.23 6.68
C PRO A 10 8.01 16.90 7.41
N GLU A 11 7.11 16.46 8.29
CA GLU A 11 7.20 15.18 8.99
C GLU A 11 7.10 14.01 8.01
N GLN A 12 6.14 14.06 7.10
CA GLN A 12 6.01 13.04 6.04
C GLN A 12 7.24 13.01 5.13
N MET A 13 7.80 14.18 4.79
CA MET A 13 9.04 14.27 4.00
C MET A 13 10.23 13.63 4.72
N GLU A 14 10.34 13.84 6.02
CA GLU A 14 11.36 13.18 6.85
C GLU A 14 11.16 11.67 6.85
N GLN A 15 9.94 11.20 7.05
CA GLN A 15 9.62 9.76 6.98
C GLN A 15 10.00 9.15 5.63
N TYR A 16 9.66 9.80 4.51
CA TYR A 16 10.10 9.33 3.18
C TYR A 16 11.62 9.31 3.05
N SER A 17 12.32 10.35 3.53
CA SER A 17 13.78 10.42 3.42
C SER A 17 14.50 9.30 4.19
N ARG A 18 13.90 8.82 5.29
CA ARG A 18 14.47 7.75 6.13
C ARG A 18 14.22 6.34 5.58
N MET A 19 13.29 6.17 4.62
CA MET A 19 12.96 4.86 4.08
C MET A 19 14.17 4.15 3.47
N ASP A 20 15.01 4.84 2.71
CA ASP A 20 16.18 4.22 2.06
C ASP A 20 17.11 3.55 3.08
N ALA A 21 17.50 4.28 4.11
CA ALA A 21 18.40 3.76 5.14
C ALA A 21 17.79 2.56 5.89
N LEU A 22 16.50 2.63 6.24
CA LEU A 22 15.81 1.55 6.92
C LEU A 22 15.70 0.29 6.05
N TYR A 23 15.31 0.45 4.78
CA TYR A 23 15.21 -0.69 3.86
C TYR A 23 16.58 -1.30 3.55
N ARG A 24 17.64 -0.49 3.39
CA ARG A 24 19.01 -1.01 3.20
C ARG A 24 19.49 -1.80 4.40
N ASP A 25 19.28 -1.29 5.61
CA ASP A 25 19.65 -2.00 6.83
C ASP A 25 18.94 -3.35 6.95
N TRP A 26 17.63 -3.38 6.77
CA TRP A 26 16.85 -4.61 6.84
C TRP A 26 17.11 -5.54 5.66
N ASN A 27 17.32 -5.01 4.45
CA ASN A 27 17.63 -5.82 3.27
C ASN A 27 19.00 -6.51 3.38
N SER A 28 19.94 -5.94 4.14
CA SER A 28 21.20 -6.59 4.44
C SER A 28 21.05 -7.85 5.29
N LYS A 29 19.99 -7.91 6.11
CA LYS A 29 19.65 -9.03 7.01
C LYS A 29 18.68 -10.00 6.38
N ILE A 30 17.68 -9.49 5.70
CA ILE A 30 16.59 -10.24 5.05
C ILE A 30 16.38 -9.70 3.65
N ASN A 31 16.71 -10.48 2.63
CA ASN A 31 16.61 -10.06 1.24
C ASN A 31 15.13 -9.99 0.78
N VAL A 32 14.48 -8.81 0.87
CA VAL A 32 13.10 -8.56 0.45
C VAL A 32 13.00 -7.72 -0.82
N VAL A 33 14.05 -6.95 -1.12
CA VAL A 33 14.21 -6.15 -2.33
C VAL A 33 15.45 -6.62 -3.04
N SER A 34 15.43 -6.79 -4.36
CA SER A 34 16.60 -7.20 -5.12
C SER A 34 17.72 -6.16 -4.97
N ARG A 35 18.99 -6.59 -5.12
CA ARG A 35 20.15 -5.68 -5.02
C ARG A 35 20.06 -4.53 -6.03
N LYS A 36 19.52 -4.79 -7.22
CA LYS A 36 19.32 -3.79 -8.27
C LYS A 36 18.19 -2.81 -7.90
N ASP A 37 17.11 -3.32 -7.31
CA ASP A 37 15.96 -2.50 -6.98
C ASP A 37 16.16 -1.65 -5.72
N ILE A 38 17.05 -2.07 -4.79
CA ILE A 38 17.35 -1.28 -3.58
C ILE A 38 18.01 0.06 -3.93
N ASP A 39 18.82 0.12 -4.98
CA ASP A 39 19.44 1.37 -5.44
C ASP A 39 18.43 2.29 -6.12
N GLU A 40 17.33 1.75 -6.61
CA GLU A 40 16.21 2.49 -7.21
C GLU A 40 14.96 2.49 -6.32
N LEU A 41 15.12 2.35 -4.98
CA LEU A 41 14.03 2.18 -4.02
C LEU A 41 12.94 3.23 -4.19
N TYR A 42 13.31 4.50 -4.27
CA TYR A 42 12.35 5.58 -4.40
C TYR A 42 11.58 5.54 -5.70
N ARG A 43 12.24 5.22 -6.79
CA ARG A 43 11.64 5.18 -8.12
C ARG A 43 10.76 3.95 -8.31
N HIS A 44 11.29 2.76 -8.02
CA HIS A 44 10.63 1.50 -8.31
C HIS A 44 9.62 1.08 -7.25
N HIS A 45 9.78 1.58 -6.01
CA HIS A 45 8.91 1.15 -4.91
C HIS A 45 8.11 2.31 -4.31
N VAL A 46 8.75 3.38 -3.88
CA VAL A 46 8.04 4.49 -3.21
C VAL A 46 7.14 5.26 -4.18
N LEU A 47 7.70 5.83 -5.25
CA LEU A 47 6.92 6.60 -6.23
C LEU A 47 5.89 5.73 -6.97
N HIS A 48 6.23 4.48 -7.27
CA HIS A 48 5.28 3.55 -7.87
C HIS A 48 4.09 3.30 -6.93
N SER A 49 4.33 3.07 -5.64
CA SER A 49 3.27 2.92 -4.63
C SER A 49 2.39 4.17 -4.54
N LEU A 50 2.99 5.36 -4.58
CA LEU A 50 2.28 6.64 -4.56
C LEU A 50 1.49 6.94 -5.84
N GLY A 51 1.61 6.12 -6.88
CA GLY A 51 0.70 6.12 -8.02
C GLY A 51 -0.75 5.89 -7.60
N ILE A 52 -1.00 5.04 -6.57
CA ILE A 52 -2.33 4.87 -5.97
C ILE A 52 -2.81 6.19 -5.35
N ALA A 53 -1.98 6.87 -4.57
CA ALA A 53 -2.33 8.15 -3.96
C ALA A 53 -2.65 9.22 -5.01
N ALA A 54 -1.88 9.27 -6.10
CA ALA A 54 -2.15 10.17 -7.22
C ALA A 54 -3.50 9.87 -7.90
N TYR A 55 -3.81 8.59 -8.09
CA TYR A 55 -5.11 8.17 -8.63
C TYR A 55 -6.26 8.59 -7.70
N ILE A 56 -6.16 8.30 -6.40
CA ILE A 56 -7.19 8.67 -5.42
C ILE A 56 -7.39 10.19 -5.40
N ARG A 57 -6.31 10.97 -5.42
CA ARG A 57 -6.39 12.45 -5.44
C ARG A 57 -7.18 12.99 -6.63
N VAL A 58 -6.99 12.41 -7.82
CA VAL A 58 -7.63 12.88 -9.05
C VAL A 58 -9.06 12.37 -9.20
N HIS A 59 -9.30 11.10 -8.86
CA HIS A 59 -10.58 10.44 -9.16
C HIS A 59 -11.50 10.26 -7.95
N MET A 60 -10.97 10.42 -6.73
CA MET A 60 -11.68 10.19 -5.47
C MET A 60 -11.28 11.26 -4.43
N PRO A 61 -11.45 12.56 -4.73
CA PRO A 61 -10.91 13.65 -3.91
C PRO A 61 -11.42 13.61 -2.46
N ASP A 62 -12.70 13.30 -2.23
CA ASP A 62 -13.26 13.18 -0.88
C ASP A 62 -12.59 12.07 -0.05
N ILE A 63 -12.27 10.95 -0.70
CA ILE A 63 -11.54 9.85 -0.07
C ILE A 63 -10.10 10.26 0.23
N TYR A 64 -9.47 11.00 -0.69
CA TYR A 64 -8.13 11.54 -0.49
C TYR A 64 -8.05 12.43 0.75
N GLU A 65 -8.95 13.41 0.88
CA GLU A 65 -9.04 14.31 2.02
C GLU A 65 -9.35 13.56 3.32
N ARG A 66 -10.28 12.60 3.27
CA ARG A 66 -10.63 11.76 4.41
C ARG A 66 -9.45 10.95 4.91
N MET A 67 -8.70 10.29 4.03
CA MET A 67 -7.54 9.49 4.40
C MET A 67 -6.38 10.34 4.95
N ARG A 68 -6.32 11.61 4.57
CA ARG A 68 -5.38 12.58 5.12
C ARG A 68 -5.83 13.17 6.47
N GLY A 69 -7.11 13.06 6.79
CA GLY A 69 -7.69 13.65 8.00
C GLY A 69 -7.87 15.16 7.89
N GLU A 70 -8.13 15.66 6.70
CA GLU A 70 -8.27 17.09 6.42
C GLU A 70 -9.72 17.57 6.57
N GLY A 71 -9.88 18.84 6.91
CA GLY A 71 -11.18 19.50 7.01
C GLY A 71 -12.17 18.75 7.93
N PRO A 72 -13.40 18.50 7.46
CA PRO A 72 -14.45 17.84 8.25
C PRO A 72 -14.14 16.38 8.56
N TYR A 73 -13.18 15.79 7.88
CA TYR A 73 -12.81 14.38 8.05
C TYR A 73 -11.83 14.13 9.21
N SER A 74 -11.31 15.18 9.86
CA SER A 74 -10.37 15.04 10.99
C SER A 74 -10.96 14.28 12.19
N ILE A 75 -12.29 14.27 12.32
CA ILE A 75 -13.02 13.54 13.36
C ILE A 75 -13.78 12.30 12.84
N ALA A 76 -13.70 12.04 11.52
CA ALA A 76 -14.35 10.89 10.92
C ALA A 76 -13.66 9.58 11.33
N GLN A 77 -14.39 8.47 11.29
CA GLN A 77 -13.78 7.15 11.47
C GLN A 77 -12.76 6.90 10.36
N PRO A 78 -11.54 6.44 10.71
CA PRO A 78 -10.53 6.08 9.73
C PRO A 78 -11.03 5.05 8.73
N LEU A 79 -10.65 5.19 7.47
CA LEU A 79 -10.85 4.15 6.47
C LEU A 79 -9.84 3.02 6.70
N LYS A 80 -10.30 1.79 6.59
CA LYS A 80 -9.49 0.58 6.73
C LYS A 80 -9.02 0.09 5.36
N VAL A 81 -7.73 -0.06 5.21
CA VAL A 81 -7.08 -0.47 3.95
C VAL A 81 -6.27 -1.74 4.17
N LEU A 82 -6.55 -2.78 3.41
CA LEU A 82 -5.73 -3.99 3.35
C LEU A 82 -4.70 -3.88 2.24
N ASP A 83 -3.42 -4.00 2.57
CA ASP A 83 -2.35 -4.23 1.59
C ASP A 83 -2.08 -5.74 1.51
N LEU A 84 -2.55 -6.37 0.44
CA LEU A 84 -2.45 -7.80 0.25
C LEU A 84 -1.22 -8.17 -0.58
N GLY A 85 -0.39 -9.03 -0.03
CA GLY A 85 0.89 -9.39 -0.63
C GLY A 85 1.90 -8.25 -0.51
N THR A 86 1.91 -7.58 0.64
CA THR A 86 2.70 -6.37 0.88
C THR A 86 4.21 -6.57 0.68
N GLY A 87 4.71 -7.80 0.79
CA GLY A 87 6.13 -8.07 0.77
C GLY A 87 6.86 -7.35 1.92
N GLY A 88 7.87 -6.57 1.59
CA GLY A 88 8.58 -5.71 2.54
C GLY A 88 7.83 -4.44 2.95
N GLY A 89 6.57 -4.25 2.53
CA GLY A 89 5.75 -3.10 2.91
C GLY A 89 5.32 -2.19 1.75
N PHE A 90 5.22 -2.73 0.53
CA PHE A 90 4.82 -1.97 -0.65
C PHE A 90 3.53 -2.54 -1.29
N PRO A 91 2.52 -1.71 -1.55
CA PRO A 91 2.50 -0.24 -1.49
C PRO A 91 2.17 0.34 -0.09
N GLY A 92 1.89 -0.48 0.92
CA GLY A 92 1.30 -0.08 2.20
C GLY A 92 2.07 0.97 2.97
N ILE A 93 3.39 0.84 3.16
CA ILE A 93 4.17 1.80 3.95
C ILE A 93 4.22 3.19 3.31
N PRO A 94 4.54 3.37 2.02
CA PRO A 94 4.45 4.69 1.39
C PRO A 94 3.05 5.31 1.46
N LEU A 95 2.00 4.50 1.33
CA LEU A 95 0.62 4.97 1.45
C LEU A 95 0.25 5.34 2.89
N ALA A 96 0.73 4.60 3.89
CA ALA A 96 0.48 4.91 5.29
C ALA A 96 1.14 6.23 5.72
N VAL A 97 2.31 6.57 5.16
CA VAL A 97 2.92 7.90 5.35
C VAL A 97 2.06 8.98 4.70
N MET A 98 1.57 8.76 3.47
CA MET A 98 0.73 9.73 2.75
C MET A 98 -0.62 9.97 3.44
N PHE A 99 -1.18 8.94 4.04
CA PHE A 99 -2.54 8.89 4.57
C PHE A 99 -2.56 8.61 6.08
N PRO A 100 -2.16 9.55 6.93
CA PRO A 100 -2.02 9.32 8.37
C PRO A 100 -3.34 9.05 9.10
N HIS A 101 -4.48 9.40 8.49
CA HIS A 101 -5.82 9.17 9.05
C HIS A 101 -6.51 7.91 8.48
N ALA A 102 -5.79 7.07 7.74
CA ALA A 102 -6.27 5.76 7.33
C ALA A 102 -5.51 4.67 8.07
N GLU A 103 -6.17 3.55 8.38
CA GLU A 103 -5.59 2.38 9.03
C GLU A 103 -5.18 1.35 8.00
N PHE A 104 -3.91 1.02 7.96
CA PHE A 104 -3.35 0.05 7.02
C PHE A 104 -3.04 -1.28 7.71
N THR A 105 -3.59 -2.36 7.18
CA THR A 105 -3.22 -3.74 7.53
C THR A 105 -2.37 -4.31 6.40
N LEU A 106 -1.10 -4.56 6.67
CA LEU A 106 -0.15 -5.11 5.71
C LEU A 106 -0.08 -6.63 5.91
N CYS A 107 -0.49 -7.38 4.89
CA CYS A 107 -0.62 -8.83 4.96
C CYS A 107 0.29 -9.52 3.93
N ASP A 108 1.05 -10.49 4.38
CA ASP A 108 1.83 -11.40 3.52
C ASP A 108 1.96 -12.76 4.20
N SER A 109 1.96 -13.82 3.41
CA SER A 109 2.15 -15.20 3.91
C SER A 109 3.61 -15.53 4.26
N ILE A 110 4.55 -14.68 3.86
CA ILE A 110 5.99 -14.89 4.07
C ILE A 110 6.46 -14.08 5.29
N GLY A 111 6.62 -14.75 6.43
CA GLY A 111 6.94 -14.11 7.71
C GLY A 111 8.17 -13.21 7.69
N LYS A 112 9.25 -13.60 6.97
CA LYS A 112 10.45 -12.77 6.82
C LYS A 112 10.17 -11.41 6.21
N LYS A 113 9.27 -11.35 5.23
CA LYS A 113 8.87 -10.09 4.58
C LYS A 113 8.05 -9.21 5.53
N ILE A 114 7.13 -9.81 6.27
CA ILE A 114 6.35 -9.13 7.32
C ILE A 114 7.23 -8.56 8.42
N THR A 115 8.28 -9.28 8.82
CA THR A 115 9.27 -8.75 9.78
C THR A 115 9.87 -7.44 9.27
N VAL A 116 10.30 -7.37 8.01
CA VAL A 116 10.84 -6.13 7.43
C VAL A 116 9.80 -5.03 7.41
N ALA A 117 8.59 -5.31 6.92
CA ALA A 117 7.51 -4.32 6.89
C ALA A 117 7.20 -3.76 8.29
N SER A 118 7.12 -4.63 9.31
CA SER A 118 6.89 -4.24 10.70
C SER A 118 8.00 -3.34 11.25
N GLU A 119 9.25 -3.72 11.04
CA GLU A 119 10.38 -2.98 11.57
C GLU A 119 10.61 -1.64 10.85
N VAL A 120 10.36 -1.58 9.55
CA VAL A 120 10.39 -0.30 8.82
C VAL A 120 9.26 0.62 9.30
N ALA A 121 8.04 0.11 9.45
CA ALA A 121 6.92 0.91 9.99
C ALA A 121 7.24 1.47 11.39
N LYS A 122 7.80 0.66 12.29
CA LYS A 122 8.26 1.11 13.62
C LYS A 122 9.37 2.15 13.50
N GLY A 123 10.37 1.91 12.66
CA GLY A 123 11.48 2.83 12.45
C GLY A 123 11.04 4.19 11.91
N LEU A 124 9.96 4.24 11.13
CA LEU A 124 9.33 5.48 10.65
C LEU A 124 8.37 6.12 11.67
N GLY A 125 8.07 5.44 12.79
CA GLY A 125 7.13 5.92 13.80
C GLY A 125 5.67 5.89 13.35
N LEU A 126 5.31 5.04 12.37
CA LEU A 126 3.94 4.92 11.87
C LEU A 126 3.03 4.28 12.92
N LYS A 127 1.95 4.97 13.27
CA LYS A 127 0.95 4.50 14.25
C LYS A 127 -0.28 3.87 13.59
N ASN A 128 -0.43 4.03 12.30
CA ASN A 128 -1.56 3.60 11.49
C ASN A 128 -1.27 2.33 10.66
N VAL A 129 -0.26 1.56 11.05
CA VAL A 129 0.13 0.31 10.37
C VAL A 129 0.06 -0.86 11.32
N THR A 130 -0.66 -1.89 10.92
CA THR A 130 -0.66 -3.23 11.52
C THR A 130 -0.12 -4.23 10.51
N THR A 131 0.75 -5.13 10.93
CA THR A 131 1.31 -6.17 10.07
C THR A 131 0.80 -7.55 10.46
N VAL A 132 0.42 -8.36 9.47
CA VAL A 132 -0.15 -9.70 9.70
C VAL A 132 0.54 -10.72 8.81
N ASN A 133 1.12 -11.74 9.43
CA ASN A 133 1.65 -12.89 8.70
C ASN A 133 0.55 -13.94 8.52
N ALA A 134 -0.18 -13.84 7.42
CA ALA A 134 -1.31 -14.70 7.11
C ALA A 134 -1.59 -14.74 5.61
N ARG A 135 -2.44 -15.66 5.20
CA ARG A 135 -3.12 -15.61 3.89
C ARG A 135 -4.37 -14.74 4.02
N ALA A 136 -4.73 -14.03 2.95
CA ALA A 136 -5.90 -13.14 2.94
C ALA A 136 -7.20 -13.85 3.34
N GLU A 137 -7.37 -15.07 2.89
CA GLU A 137 -8.58 -15.85 3.13
C GLU A 137 -8.82 -16.13 4.63
N SER A 138 -7.74 -16.15 5.42
CA SER A 138 -7.81 -16.40 6.87
C SER A 138 -8.06 -15.16 7.71
N LEU A 139 -8.04 -13.95 7.13
CA LEU A 139 -8.34 -12.72 7.85
C LEU A 139 -9.82 -12.67 8.20
N PRO A 140 -10.20 -12.48 9.47
CA PRO A 140 -11.60 -12.38 9.87
C PRO A 140 -12.22 -11.01 9.53
N GLU A 141 -11.40 -9.96 9.41
CA GLU A 141 -11.86 -8.60 9.22
C GLU A 141 -12.23 -8.33 7.75
N THR A 142 -13.03 -7.28 7.59
CA THR A 142 -13.30 -6.61 6.32
C THR A 142 -12.71 -5.21 6.31
N PHE A 143 -12.46 -4.69 5.12
CA PHE A 143 -11.79 -3.41 4.88
C PHE A 143 -12.64 -2.54 3.97
N ASP A 144 -12.39 -1.25 3.97
CA ASP A 144 -13.03 -0.36 2.98
C ASP A 144 -12.39 -0.57 1.62
N TYR A 145 -11.07 -0.59 1.56
CA TYR A 145 -10.30 -0.80 0.32
C TYR A 145 -9.27 -1.92 0.46
N VAL A 146 -8.99 -2.57 -0.66
CA VAL A 146 -7.82 -3.42 -0.83
C VAL A 146 -6.85 -2.74 -1.80
N VAL A 147 -5.60 -2.67 -1.41
CA VAL A 147 -4.50 -2.26 -2.29
C VAL A 147 -3.56 -3.44 -2.51
N SER A 148 -2.97 -3.52 -3.69
CA SER A 148 -1.94 -4.54 -3.95
C SER A 148 -1.09 -4.14 -5.16
N ARG A 149 0.08 -4.77 -5.27
CA ARG A 149 1.03 -4.53 -6.35
C ARG A 149 1.48 -5.85 -6.99
N ALA A 150 0.91 -6.14 -8.17
CA ALA A 150 1.35 -7.19 -9.10
C ALA A 150 1.76 -8.54 -8.48
N VAL A 151 1.02 -9.03 -7.48
CA VAL A 151 1.34 -10.30 -6.79
C VAL A 151 1.03 -11.52 -7.65
N THR A 152 0.00 -11.43 -8.50
CA THR A 152 -0.45 -12.52 -9.38
C THR A 152 -1.32 -11.99 -10.52
N ALA A 153 -1.86 -12.87 -11.37
CA ALA A 153 -2.90 -12.52 -12.32
C ALA A 153 -4.23 -12.21 -11.60
N LEU A 154 -5.04 -11.31 -12.16
CA LEU A 154 -6.31 -10.89 -11.56
C LEU A 154 -7.27 -12.05 -11.29
N GLU A 155 -7.32 -13.03 -12.19
CA GLU A 155 -8.15 -14.23 -12.03
C GLU A 155 -7.83 -15.04 -10.76
N ASN A 156 -6.57 -15.00 -10.31
CA ASN A 156 -6.13 -15.64 -9.07
C ASN A 156 -6.29 -14.73 -7.86
N PHE A 157 -6.16 -13.43 -8.05
CA PHE A 157 -6.25 -12.42 -6.99
C PHE A 157 -7.68 -12.22 -6.51
N MET A 158 -8.64 -12.14 -7.44
CA MET A 158 -10.04 -11.86 -7.10
C MET A 158 -10.65 -12.84 -6.09
N PRO A 159 -10.41 -14.17 -6.16
CA PRO A 159 -10.89 -15.10 -5.14
C PRO A 159 -10.34 -14.80 -3.73
N TRP A 160 -9.09 -14.32 -3.61
CA TRP A 160 -8.48 -14.03 -2.31
C TRP A 160 -9.11 -12.84 -1.60
N VAL A 161 -9.62 -11.87 -2.36
CA VAL A 161 -10.22 -10.64 -1.82
C VAL A 161 -11.74 -10.67 -1.77
N LYS A 162 -12.37 -11.74 -2.26
CA LYS A 162 -13.82 -11.87 -2.25
C LYS A 162 -14.39 -11.74 -0.85
N GLY A 163 -15.28 -10.77 -0.64
CA GLY A 163 -15.90 -10.49 0.66
C GLY A 163 -14.98 -9.83 1.68
N LYS A 164 -13.81 -9.33 1.27
CA LYS A 164 -12.85 -8.65 2.15
C LYS A 164 -12.92 -7.14 2.08
N TYR A 165 -13.62 -6.56 1.13
CA TYR A 165 -13.72 -5.10 0.97
C TYR A 165 -15.16 -4.66 0.71
N HIS A 166 -15.44 -3.39 1.00
CA HIS A 166 -16.75 -2.76 0.84
C HIS A 166 -16.80 -1.81 -0.35
N GLU A 167 -15.73 -1.04 -0.59
CA GLU A 167 -15.72 0.06 -1.57
C GLU A 167 -15.00 -0.34 -2.86
N GLY A 168 -13.77 -0.87 -2.76
CA GLY A 168 -13.04 -1.21 -3.97
C GLY A 168 -11.64 -1.77 -3.79
N ILE A 169 -11.02 -2.05 -4.94
CA ILE A 169 -9.65 -2.56 -5.05
C ILE A 169 -8.85 -1.59 -5.91
N LEU A 170 -7.67 -1.21 -5.43
CA LEU A 170 -6.69 -0.42 -6.16
C LEU A 170 -5.45 -1.30 -6.41
N TYR A 171 -5.35 -1.83 -7.62
CA TYR A 171 -4.35 -2.82 -7.99
C TYR A 171 -3.34 -2.24 -8.97
N LEU A 172 -2.08 -2.13 -8.53
CA LEU A 172 -0.99 -1.67 -9.39
C LEU A 172 -0.42 -2.82 -10.21
N LYS A 173 -0.63 -2.75 -11.51
CA LYS A 173 -0.07 -3.69 -12.46
C LYS A 173 0.28 -2.99 -13.78
N GLY A 174 1.41 -3.34 -14.36
CA GLY A 174 1.83 -2.82 -15.67
C GLY A 174 1.39 -3.71 -16.82
N GLY A 175 1.45 -3.16 -18.05
CA GLY A 175 1.14 -3.87 -19.27
C GLY A 175 -0.30 -3.75 -19.74
N ASP A 176 -0.65 -4.49 -20.80
CA ASP A 176 -2.04 -4.59 -21.27
C ASP A 176 -2.78 -5.64 -20.44
N LEU A 177 -3.82 -5.20 -19.74
CA LEU A 177 -4.62 -6.03 -18.84
C LEU A 177 -5.92 -6.54 -19.46
N THR A 178 -6.14 -6.33 -20.75
CA THR A 178 -7.42 -6.66 -21.44
C THR A 178 -7.79 -8.13 -21.26
N GLU A 179 -6.85 -9.03 -21.47
CA GLU A 179 -7.11 -10.47 -21.29
C GLU A 179 -7.32 -10.87 -19.82
N GLU A 180 -6.54 -10.29 -18.90
CA GLU A 180 -6.66 -10.59 -17.48
C GLU A 180 -7.98 -10.10 -16.90
N ILE A 181 -8.44 -8.91 -17.30
CA ILE A 181 -9.74 -8.35 -16.92
C ILE A 181 -10.86 -9.26 -17.40
N ALA A 182 -10.79 -9.72 -18.66
CA ALA A 182 -11.78 -10.62 -19.24
C ALA A 182 -11.81 -11.97 -18.51
N LYS A 183 -10.66 -12.58 -18.22
CA LYS A 183 -10.55 -13.86 -17.50
C LYS A 183 -11.03 -13.77 -16.06
N ALA A 184 -10.81 -12.62 -15.40
CA ALA A 184 -11.30 -12.37 -14.06
C ALA A 184 -12.82 -12.08 -14.00
N GLY A 185 -13.51 -12.03 -15.14
CA GLY A 185 -14.94 -11.71 -15.22
C GLY A 185 -15.27 -10.25 -14.92
N LEU A 186 -14.27 -9.37 -14.98
CA LEU A 186 -14.41 -7.94 -14.74
C LEU A 186 -14.73 -7.20 -16.04
N ARG A 187 -15.36 -6.04 -15.92
CA ARG A 187 -15.59 -5.14 -17.06
C ARG A 187 -14.57 -4.00 -17.05
N LYS A 188 -14.21 -3.52 -18.24
CA LYS A 188 -13.35 -2.33 -18.36
C LYS A 188 -14.09 -1.13 -17.74
N GLY A 189 -13.47 -0.52 -16.73
CA GLY A 189 -14.06 0.61 -15.99
C GLY A 189 -14.79 0.23 -14.70
N SER A 190 -14.66 -1.01 -14.25
CA SER A 190 -15.12 -1.43 -12.91
C SER A 190 -14.07 -1.13 -11.84
#